data_f7f6aa04a0be7985a6be369cc74de276
#
_entry.id   f7f6aa04a0be7985a6be369cc74de276
#
_cell.length_a   1.000
_cell.length_b   1.000
_cell.length_c   1.000
_cell.angle_alpha   90.00
_cell.angle_beta   90.00
_cell.angle_gamma   90.00
#
_symmetry.space_group_name_H-M   'P 1'
#
loop_
_entity.id
_entity.type
_entity.pdbx_description
1 polymer ?
#
loop_
_entity_poly.entity_id
_entity_poly.type
_entity_poly.pdbx_seq_one_letter_code
_entity_poly.pdbx_strand_id
1 'polypeptide(L)'
;MNAFDVDSDARRVYEILVGGGIGIIPTDVGYVILGVTSQAIWEIFRVKRRKPEKLNAMCGCREMHAAIHDLPNDRRNIVKVSTEDYSLPLGAVAPAQLDHPALAGLDTDVLDQTTDKGTIAMLL
;
A
#
# COMPACT_ATOMS: atom_id res chain seq x y z
N MET A 1 19.46 -0.99 -27.10
CA MET A 1 18.31 -1.09 -26.17
C MET A 1 18.84 -0.73 -24.78
N ASN A 2 18.41 0.37 -24.22
CA ASN A 2 18.83 0.73 -22.88
C ASN A 2 18.25 -0.30 -21.90
N ALA A 3 19.11 -0.86 -21.07
CA ALA A 3 18.64 -1.70 -19.98
C ALA A 3 17.70 -0.86 -19.10
N PHE A 4 16.58 -1.46 -18.65
CA PHE A 4 15.70 -0.82 -17.69
C PHE A 4 16.47 -0.52 -16.41
N ASP A 5 16.57 0.75 -16.04
CA ASP A 5 17.18 1.17 -14.78
C ASP A 5 16.09 1.24 -13.70
N VAL A 6 15.82 0.08 -13.10
CA VAL A 6 14.76 -0.07 -12.09
C VAL A 6 15.00 0.86 -10.89
N ASP A 7 16.25 1.05 -10.47
CA ASP A 7 16.57 1.90 -9.32
C ASP A 7 16.30 3.38 -9.63
N SER A 8 16.66 3.83 -10.83
CA SER A 8 16.36 5.19 -11.28
C SER A 8 14.86 5.43 -11.41
N ASP A 9 14.12 4.49 -11.99
CA ASP A 9 12.67 4.57 -12.14
C ASP A 9 11.97 4.55 -10.77
N ALA A 10 12.39 3.68 -9.87
CA ALA A 10 11.85 3.62 -8.50
C ALA A 10 12.09 4.93 -7.73
N ARG A 11 13.28 5.51 -7.85
CA ARG A 11 13.60 6.82 -7.24
C ARG A 11 12.71 7.92 -7.80
N ARG A 12 12.55 7.96 -9.11
CA ARG A 12 11.69 8.94 -9.77
C ARG A 12 10.23 8.83 -9.31
N VAL A 13 9.70 7.62 -9.21
CA VAL A 13 8.35 7.38 -8.67
C VAL A 13 8.27 7.86 -7.21
N TYR A 14 9.25 7.51 -6.38
CA TYR A 14 9.31 7.95 -4.99
C TYR A 14 9.26 9.48 -4.86
N GLU A 15 10.08 10.19 -5.64
CA GLU A 15 10.13 11.67 -5.62
C GLU A 15 8.78 12.29 -6.01
N ILE A 16 8.09 11.71 -7.00
CA ILE A 16 6.74 12.15 -7.39
C ILE A 16 5.75 11.94 -6.26
N LEU A 17 5.76 10.77 -5.62
CA LEU A 17 4.82 10.43 -4.56
C LEU A 17 5.01 11.30 -3.32
N VAL A 18 6.25 11.48 -2.85
CA VAL A 18 6.53 12.33 -1.67
C VAL A 18 6.27 13.81 -1.95
N GLY A 19 6.36 14.23 -3.21
CA GLY A 19 5.98 15.56 -3.67
C GLY A 19 4.47 15.79 -3.77
N GLY A 20 3.64 14.79 -3.40
CA GLY A 20 2.17 14.88 -3.44
C GLY A 20 1.56 14.48 -4.78
N GLY A 21 2.34 13.91 -5.68
CA GLY A 21 1.87 13.42 -6.97
C GLY A 21 1.24 12.02 -6.90
N ILE A 22 0.76 11.58 -8.05
CA ILE A 22 0.17 10.25 -8.26
C ILE A 22 1.05 9.48 -9.24
N GLY A 23 1.34 8.23 -8.91
CA GLY A 23 2.07 7.30 -9.78
C GLY A 23 1.19 6.16 -10.27
N ILE A 24 1.42 5.71 -11.50
CA ILE A 24 0.86 4.45 -12.02
C ILE A 24 2.03 3.54 -12.32
N ILE A 25 2.08 2.41 -11.64
CA ILE A 25 3.19 1.46 -11.75
C ILE A 25 2.70 0.05 -12.07
N PRO A 26 3.47 -0.75 -12.80
CA PRO A 26 3.20 -2.18 -12.97
C PRO A 26 3.51 -2.94 -11.69
N THR A 27 2.69 -3.93 -11.38
CA THR A 27 2.87 -4.89 -10.28
C THR A 27 2.56 -6.30 -10.76
N ASP A 28 2.79 -7.30 -9.91
CA ASP A 28 2.46 -8.70 -10.21
C ASP A 28 0.96 -8.94 -10.46
N VAL A 29 0.12 -8.06 -9.97
CA VAL A 29 -1.35 -8.15 -10.12
C VAL A 29 -1.91 -7.18 -11.15
N GLY A 30 -1.07 -6.47 -11.89
CA GLY A 30 -1.45 -5.48 -12.90
C GLY A 30 -0.99 -4.07 -12.57
N TYR A 31 -1.52 -3.06 -13.24
CA TYR A 31 -1.19 -1.67 -12.95
C TYR A 31 -1.94 -1.18 -11.72
N VAL A 32 -1.21 -0.50 -10.84
CA VAL A 32 -1.78 0.16 -9.65
C VAL A 32 -1.55 1.66 -9.72
N ILE A 33 -2.50 2.41 -9.18
CA ILE A 33 -2.41 3.85 -9.00
C ILE A 33 -2.08 4.14 -7.53
N LEU A 34 -1.05 4.94 -7.30
CA LEU A 34 -0.48 5.21 -5.98
C LEU A 34 -0.50 6.68 -5.63
N GLY A 35 -0.71 6.97 -4.35
CA GLY A 35 -0.53 8.26 -3.72
C GLY A 35 -0.17 8.06 -2.25
N VAL A 36 0.61 8.99 -1.68
CA VAL A 36 1.05 8.90 -0.27
C VAL A 36 0.64 10.11 0.58
N THR A 37 0.00 11.11 -0.02
CA THR A 37 -0.58 12.24 0.70
C THR A 37 -2.09 12.14 0.71
N SER A 38 -2.75 12.74 1.71
CA SER A 38 -4.20 12.77 1.79
C SER A 38 -4.84 13.34 0.53
N GLN A 39 -4.29 14.42 0.00
CA GLN A 39 -4.78 15.04 -1.23
C GLN A 39 -4.66 14.10 -2.44
N ALA A 40 -3.53 13.42 -2.60
CA ALA A 40 -3.32 12.46 -3.70
C ALA A 40 -4.29 11.28 -3.59
N ILE A 41 -4.54 10.78 -2.39
CA ILE A 41 -5.46 9.67 -2.15
C ILE A 41 -6.90 10.08 -2.49
N TRP A 42 -7.36 11.26 -2.08
CA TRP A 42 -8.68 11.78 -2.47
C TRP A 42 -8.80 11.98 -3.97
N GLU A 43 -7.74 12.45 -4.62
CA GLU A 43 -7.72 12.58 -6.08
C GLU A 43 -7.83 11.22 -6.78
N ILE A 44 -7.20 10.18 -6.25
CA ILE A 44 -7.35 8.81 -6.75
C ILE A 44 -8.81 8.35 -6.64
N PHE A 45 -9.47 8.57 -5.50
CA PHE A 45 -10.90 8.28 -5.35
C PHE A 45 -11.76 8.99 -6.39
N ARG A 46 -11.50 10.28 -6.59
CA ARG A 46 -12.20 11.10 -7.55
C ARG A 46 -12.04 10.59 -9.00
N VAL A 47 -10.80 10.37 -9.43
CA VAL A 47 -10.48 9.92 -10.79
C VAL A 47 -11.05 8.53 -11.08
N LYS A 48 -10.95 7.62 -10.11
CA LYS A 48 -11.50 6.26 -10.23
C LYS A 48 -13.02 6.22 -10.06
N ARG A 49 -13.66 7.34 -9.74
CA ARG A 49 -15.11 7.40 -9.40
C ARG A 49 -15.49 6.32 -8.39
N ARG A 50 -14.64 6.19 -7.37
CA ARG A 50 -14.75 5.11 -6.39
C ARG A 50 -15.95 5.34 -5.47
N LYS A 51 -16.73 4.29 -5.22
CA LYS A 51 -17.82 4.35 -4.23
C LYS A 51 -17.24 4.49 -2.83
N PRO A 52 -17.89 5.23 -1.91
CA PRO A 52 -17.39 5.43 -0.54
C PRO A 52 -17.16 4.12 0.25
N GLU A 53 -17.91 3.08 -0.06
CA GLU A 53 -17.81 1.77 0.60
C GLU A 53 -16.58 0.95 0.15
N LYS A 54 -15.94 1.35 -0.95
CA LYS A 54 -14.75 0.68 -1.45
C LYS A 54 -13.50 1.29 -0.85
N LEU A 55 -12.85 0.53 0.03
CA LEU A 55 -11.60 0.90 0.64
C LEU A 55 -10.42 0.77 -0.33
N ASN A 56 -9.34 1.50 -0.06
CA ASN A 56 -8.06 1.31 -0.73
C ASN A 56 -7.24 0.24 -0.01
N ALA A 57 -6.37 -0.45 -0.78
CA ALA A 57 -5.27 -1.20 -0.20
C ALA A 57 -4.00 -0.35 -0.26
N MET A 58 -3.10 -0.54 0.69
CA MET A 58 -1.75 -0.01 0.54
C MET A 58 -0.86 -1.03 -0.18
N CYS A 59 0.08 -0.55 -0.96
CA CYS A 59 1.17 -1.38 -1.46
C CYS A 59 2.25 -1.44 -0.39
N GLY A 60 2.72 -2.62 -0.07
CA GLY A 60 3.68 -2.83 0.99
C GLY A 60 4.76 -3.83 0.59
N CYS A 61 5.71 -3.98 1.50
CA CYS A 61 6.70 -5.04 1.50
C CYS A 61 6.60 -5.80 2.82
N ARG A 62 7.38 -6.86 2.97
CA ARG A 62 7.37 -7.69 4.20
C ARG A 62 7.73 -6.90 5.44
N GLU A 63 8.68 -6.00 5.34
CA GLU A 63 9.09 -5.13 6.45
C GLU A 63 7.94 -4.21 6.88
N MET A 64 7.22 -3.63 5.92
CA MET A 64 6.06 -2.79 6.20
C MET A 64 4.92 -3.60 6.79
N HIS A 65 4.65 -4.80 6.28
CA HIS A 65 3.68 -5.72 6.85
C HIS A 65 4.02 -6.07 8.31
N ALA A 66 5.27 -6.40 8.57
CA ALA A 66 5.72 -6.74 9.93
C ALA A 66 5.61 -5.56 10.91
N ALA A 67 5.79 -4.34 10.41
CA ALA A 67 5.73 -3.12 11.23
C ALA A 67 4.30 -2.65 11.51
N ILE A 68 3.41 -2.74 10.53
CA ILE A 68 2.05 -2.16 10.60
C ILE A 68 0.99 -3.17 11.02
N HIS A 69 1.00 -4.38 10.45
CA HIS A 69 -0.01 -5.39 10.77
C HIS A 69 0.24 -6.03 12.14
N ASP A 70 -0.82 -6.11 12.94
CA ASP A 70 -0.80 -6.78 14.23
C ASP A 70 -1.41 -8.19 14.09
N LEU A 71 -0.53 -9.16 13.87
CA LEU A 71 -0.91 -10.55 13.67
C LEU A 71 -0.12 -11.48 14.61
N PRO A 72 -0.74 -12.58 15.10
CA PRO A 72 -0.02 -13.61 15.82
C PRO A 72 0.95 -14.37 14.90
N ASN A 73 1.93 -15.03 15.50
CA ASN A 73 3.05 -15.64 14.78
C ASN A 73 2.62 -16.69 13.73
N ASP A 74 1.61 -17.48 14.01
CA ASP A 74 1.06 -18.47 13.07
C ASP A 74 0.53 -17.79 11.79
N ARG A 75 -0.16 -16.67 11.92
CA ARG A 75 -0.67 -15.89 10.79
C ARG A 75 0.45 -15.19 10.03
N ARG A 76 1.44 -14.64 10.75
CA ARG A 76 2.65 -14.07 10.13
C ARG A 76 3.41 -15.11 9.31
N ASN A 77 3.46 -16.36 9.80
CA ASN A 77 4.10 -17.45 9.09
C ASN A 77 3.38 -17.79 7.77
N ILE A 78 2.06 -17.74 7.73
CA ILE A 78 1.28 -17.93 6.49
C ILE A 78 1.68 -16.88 5.46
N VAL A 79 1.74 -15.61 5.85
CA VAL A 79 2.17 -14.53 4.97
C VAL A 79 3.58 -14.77 4.46
N LYS A 80 4.51 -15.12 5.35
CA LYS A 80 5.89 -15.44 5.00
C LYS A 80 5.98 -16.56 3.97
N VAL A 81 5.38 -17.70 4.25
CA VAL A 81 5.41 -18.87 3.35
C VAL A 81 4.83 -18.52 1.98
N SER A 82 3.70 -17.82 1.93
CA SER A 82 3.07 -17.45 0.67
C SER A 82 3.95 -16.51 -0.17
N THR A 83 4.53 -15.50 0.45
CA THR A 83 5.27 -14.45 -0.26
C THR A 83 6.74 -14.78 -0.50
N GLU A 84 7.38 -15.53 0.41
CA GLU A 84 8.80 -15.90 0.30
C GLU A 84 8.98 -17.26 -0.35
N ASP A 85 8.40 -18.30 0.23
CA ASP A 85 8.69 -19.69 -0.19
C ASP A 85 7.99 -20.01 -1.53
N TYR A 86 6.80 -19.48 -1.74
CA TYR A 86 6.04 -19.69 -2.97
C TYR A 86 6.06 -18.51 -3.94
N SER A 87 6.65 -17.37 -3.56
CA SER A 87 6.73 -16.16 -4.39
C SER A 87 5.37 -15.73 -4.96
N LEU A 88 4.31 -15.86 -4.18
CA LEU A 88 2.96 -15.50 -4.62
C LEU A 88 2.64 -14.06 -4.21
N PRO A 89 1.97 -13.28 -5.06
CA PRO A 89 1.38 -12.01 -4.64
C PRO A 89 0.26 -12.29 -3.64
N LEU A 90 0.20 -11.50 -2.57
CA LEU A 90 -0.77 -11.68 -1.49
C LEU A 90 -1.42 -10.36 -1.11
N GLY A 91 -2.75 -10.33 -1.08
CA GLY A 91 -3.50 -9.28 -0.42
C GLY A 91 -3.84 -9.71 1.01
N ALA A 92 -3.24 -9.06 2.01
CA ALA A 92 -3.50 -9.35 3.41
C ALA A 92 -4.37 -8.25 4.03
N VAL A 93 -5.49 -8.63 4.65
CA VAL A 93 -6.32 -7.72 5.47
C VAL A 93 -6.13 -8.13 6.92
N ALA A 94 -5.61 -7.24 7.74
CA ALA A 94 -5.30 -7.53 9.13
C ALA A 94 -5.45 -6.31 10.03
N PRO A 95 -5.66 -6.50 11.35
CA PRO A 95 -5.55 -5.42 12.31
C PRO A 95 -4.23 -4.68 12.16
N ALA A 96 -4.25 -3.36 12.30
CA ALA A 96 -3.09 -2.53 12.03
C ALA A 96 -2.85 -1.50 13.12
N GLN A 97 -1.58 -1.16 13.32
CA GLN A 97 -1.14 -0.05 14.18
C GLN A 97 -1.36 1.26 13.42
N LEU A 98 -2.53 1.89 13.61
CA LEU A 98 -2.91 3.11 12.89
C LEU A 98 -2.13 4.35 13.31
N ASP A 99 -1.45 4.30 14.45
CA ASP A 99 -0.55 5.33 14.95
C ASP A 99 0.91 5.16 14.48
N HIS A 100 1.16 4.18 13.61
CA HIS A 100 2.50 3.94 13.07
C HIS A 100 3.00 5.16 12.28
N PRO A 101 4.29 5.57 12.45
CA PRO A 101 4.84 6.76 11.79
C PRO A 101 4.66 6.80 10.26
N ALA A 102 4.64 5.66 9.60
CA ALA A 102 4.41 5.58 8.17
C ALA A 102 3.01 6.09 7.74
N LEU A 103 2.05 6.13 8.65
CA LEU A 103 0.69 6.62 8.43
C LEU A 103 0.46 8.03 8.98
N ALA A 104 1.43 8.61 9.70
CA ALA A 104 1.29 9.88 10.39
C ALA A 104 1.06 11.09 9.47
N GLY A 105 1.41 10.98 8.18
CA GLY A 105 1.17 12.03 7.19
C GLY A 105 -0.25 12.05 6.61
N LEU A 106 -1.10 11.08 6.98
CA LEU A 106 -2.47 11.00 6.49
C LEU A 106 -3.46 11.64 7.47
N ASP A 107 -4.40 12.40 6.92
CA ASP A 107 -5.49 12.98 7.70
C ASP A 107 -6.43 11.88 8.22
N THR A 108 -7.12 12.14 9.32
CA THR A 108 -8.01 11.17 9.97
C THR A 108 -9.11 10.67 9.04
N ASP A 109 -9.71 11.54 8.24
CA ASP A 109 -10.76 11.19 7.28
C ASP A 109 -10.24 10.28 6.14
N VAL A 110 -8.99 10.45 5.71
CA VAL A 110 -8.35 9.52 4.76
C VAL A 110 -8.11 8.17 5.42
N LEU A 111 -7.61 8.14 6.66
CA LEU A 111 -7.43 6.89 7.40
C LEU A 111 -8.76 6.16 7.60
N ASP A 112 -9.81 6.87 7.98
CA ASP A 112 -11.15 6.29 8.13
C ASP A 112 -11.69 5.71 6.82
N GLN A 113 -11.39 6.37 5.69
CA GLN A 113 -11.80 5.91 4.36
C GLN A 113 -10.97 4.73 3.85
N THR A 114 -9.78 4.50 4.39
CA THR A 114 -8.85 3.43 3.95
C THR A 114 -8.79 2.26 4.92
N THR A 115 -9.49 2.33 6.04
CA THR A 115 -9.52 1.29 7.08
C THR A 115 -10.94 0.78 7.31
N ASP A 116 -11.07 -0.45 7.75
CA ASP A 116 -12.34 -1.03 8.22
C ASP A 116 -12.11 -1.66 9.60
N LYS A 117 -12.78 -1.10 10.62
CA LYS A 117 -12.72 -1.60 12.01
C LYS A 117 -11.28 -1.83 12.51
N GLY A 118 -10.38 -0.92 12.17
CA GLY A 118 -8.97 -1.00 12.56
C GLY A 118 -8.12 -1.94 11.71
N THR A 119 -8.64 -2.45 10.59
CA THR A 119 -7.87 -3.28 9.65
C THR A 119 -7.41 -2.48 8.45
N ILE A 120 -6.25 -2.82 7.91
CA ILE A 120 -5.73 -2.32 6.63
C ILE A 120 -5.51 -3.50 5.68
N ALA A 121 -5.90 -3.30 4.42
CA ALA A 121 -5.53 -4.19 3.34
C ALA A 121 -4.15 -3.80 2.79
N MET A 122 -3.25 -4.75 2.65
CA MET A 122 -1.90 -4.54 2.11
C MET A 122 -1.62 -5.56 1.01
N LEU A 123 -1.14 -5.08 -0.13
CA LEU A 123 -0.65 -5.90 -1.24
C LEU A 123 0.86 -6.14 -1.05
N LEU A 124 1.23 -7.41 -1.01
CA LEU A 124 2.60 -7.89 -0.76
C LEU A 124 3.14 -8.68 -1.95
#